data_61455860fd8a6e0b0effa0a950f4cca3
#
_entry.id   61455860fd8a6e0b0effa0a950f4cca3
#
_cell.length_a   1.000
_cell.length_b   1.000
_cell.length_c   1.000
_cell.angle_alpha   90.00
_cell.angle_beta   90.00
_cell.angle_gamma   90.00
#
_symmetry.space_group_name_H-M   'P 1'
#
loop_
_entity.id
_entity.type
_entity.pdbx_description
1 polymer ?
#
loop_
_entity_poly.entity_id
_entity_poly.type
_entity_poly.pdbx_seq_one_letter_code
_entity_poly.pdbx_strand_id
1 'polypeptide(L)' 'MMSDDKKVKQPKYEVPLWYKSNLSIEEAAAYSGISRDKLYEMTNRENCPFVLWIGHRRLIKRQVFDEYIANMYSV' A
#
# COMPACT_ATOMS: atom_id res chain seq x y z
N MET A 1 -6.25 -30.17 -3.59
CA MET A 1 -6.08 -29.87 -3.81
C MET A 1 -6.16 -29.36 -3.70
N MET A 2 -6.34 -29.13 -3.76
CA MET A 2 -6.33 -28.59 -3.76
C MET A 2 -6.36 -27.93 -3.67
N SER A 3 -6.64 -27.91 -3.42
CA SER A 3 -6.51 -27.27 -3.49
C SER A 3 -6.33 -26.81 -3.60
N ASP A 4 -6.22 -26.95 -3.66
CA ASP A 4 -5.85 -26.43 -4.04
C ASP A 4 -6.08 -25.89 -4.46
N ASP A 5 -6.46 -25.98 -4.81
CA ASP A 5 -6.90 -25.32 -5.31
C ASP A 5 -7.07 -24.18 -5.08
N LYS A 6 -7.14 -23.77 -4.48
CA LYS A 6 -7.22 -22.71 -4.22
C LYS A 6 -6.24 -21.87 -4.45
N LYS A 7 -5.22 -22.11 -4.30
CA LYS A 7 -4.21 -21.46 -4.69
C LYS A 7 -4.24 -21.22 -6.02
N VAL A 8 -4.85 -21.87 -6.56
CA VAL A 8 -5.09 -21.72 -7.89
C VAL A 8 -5.63 -20.42 -8.19
N LYS A 9 -6.22 -19.79 -7.26
CA LYS A 9 -6.76 -18.52 -7.48
C LYS A 9 -5.74 -17.47 -7.52
N GLN A 10 -4.52 -17.76 -7.18
CA GLN A 10 -3.48 -16.76 -7.22
C GLN A 10 -3.29 -16.28 -8.61
N PRO A 11 -3.36 -15.00 -8.87
CA PRO A 11 -3.10 -14.50 -10.22
C PRO A 11 -1.65 -14.72 -10.52
N LYS A 12 -1.38 -15.11 -11.73
CA LYS A 12 -0.02 -15.33 -12.11
C LYS A 12 0.71 -14.02 -12.23
N TYR A 13 0.03 -12.88 -12.15
CA TYR A 13 0.69 -11.60 -12.24
C TYR A 13 0.94 -10.98 -10.88
N GLU A 14 0.70 -11.73 -9.82
CA GLU A 14 0.89 -11.17 -8.50
C GLU A 14 2.34 -10.83 -8.29
N VAL A 15 2.60 -9.65 -7.74
CA VAL A 15 3.93 -9.12 -7.57
C VAL A 15 4.15 -8.85 -6.11
N PRO A 16 5.36 -9.05 -5.60
CA PRO A 16 5.64 -8.66 -4.22
C PRO A 16 5.37 -7.18 -4.02
N LEU A 17 5.01 -6.82 -2.80
CA LEU A 17 4.61 -5.45 -2.51
C LEU A 17 5.71 -4.45 -2.85
N TRP A 18 6.96 -4.82 -2.62
CA TRP A 18 8.06 -3.88 -2.85
C TRP A 18 8.32 -3.63 -4.33
N TYR A 19 7.68 -4.38 -5.22
CA TYR A 19 7.78 -4.13 -6.65
C TYR A 19 6.60 -3.34 -7.19
N LYS A 20 5.54 -3.19 -6.40
CA LYS A 20 4.37 -2.48 -6.88
C LYS A 20 4.61 -0.98 -6.83
N SER A 21 4.13 -0.29 -7.84
CA SER A 21 4.21 1.17 -7.84
C SER A 21 3.20 1.78 -6.88
N ASN A 22 2.04 1.16 -6.77
CA ASN A 22 0.96 1.66 -5.92
C ASN A 22 0.44 0.53 -5.06
N LEU A 23 0.09 0.89 -3.83
CA LEU A 23 -0.40 -0.08 -2.85
C LEU A 23 -1.79 0.32 -2.39
N SER A 24 -2.62 -0.66 -2.10
CA SER A 24 -3.86 -0.38 -1.39
C SER A 24 -3.51 -0.03 0.06
N ILE A 25 -4.50 0.46 0.79
CA ILE A 25 -4.27 0.78 2.21
C ILE A 25 -3.84 -0.49 2.96
N GLU A 26 -4.49 -1.61 2.67
CA GLU A 26 -4.15 -2.85 3.36
C GLU A 26 -2.75 -3.32 3.00
N GLU A 27 -2.39 -3.19 1.74
CA GLU A 27 -1.05 -3.56 1.32
C GLU A 27 -0.01 -2.64 1.94
N ALA A 28 -0.30 -1.35 2.01
CA ALA A 28 0.62 -0.40 2.61
C ALA A 28 0.79 -0.68 4.10
N ALA A 29 -0.28 -1.08 4.78
CA ALA A 29 -0.18 -1.42 6.19
C ALA A 29 0.73 -2.64 6.39
N ALA A 30 0.55 -3.66 5.56
CA ALA A 30 1.38 -4.86 5.65
C ALA A 30 2.83 -4.54 5.31
N TYR A 31 3.03 -3.68 4.33
CA TYR A 31 4.35 -3.34 3.84
C TYR A 31 5.12 -2.49 4.86
N SER A 32 4.44 -1.56 5.50
CA SER A 32 5.10 -0.57 6.35
C SER A 32 5.00 -0.87 7.84
N GLY A 33 4.05 -1.69 8.23
CA GLY A 33 3.78 -1.90 9.65
C GLY A 33 2.96 -0.80 10.29
N ILE A 34 2.50 0.17 9.52
CA ILE A 34 1.65 1.24 10.03
C ILE A 34 0.20 0.77 9.95
N SER A 35 -0.59 1.03 10.98
CA SER A 35 -1.96 0.56 11.02
C SER A 35 -2.79 1.20 9.91
N ARG A 36 -3.85 0.50 9.51
CA ARG A 36 -4.75 1.03 8.49
C ARG A 36 -5.39 2.33 8.93
N ASP A 37 -5.79 2.39 10.19
CA ASP A 37 -6.43 3.61 10.71
C ASP A 37 -5.50 4.80 10.57
N LYS A 38 -4.23 4.60 10.88
CA LYS A 38 -3.26 5.68 10.76
C LYS A 38 -3.07 6.07 9.30
N LEU A 39 -3.04 5.08 8.42
CA LEU A 39 -2.89 5.36 6.99
C LEU A 39 -4.09 6.12 6.44
N TYR A 40 -5.30 5.76 6.89
CA TYR A 40 -6.47 6.52 6.48
C TYR A 40 -6.39 7.95 6.95
N GLU A 41 -5.94 8.15 8.18
CA GLU A 41 -5.79 9.49 8.72
C GLU A 41 -4.79 10.28 7.88
N MET A 42 -3.66 9.68 7.55
CA MET A 42 -2.62 10.36 6.79
C MET A 42 -3.09 10.72 5.39
N THR A 43 -3.80 9.80 4.74
CA THR A 43 -4.23 10.02 3.36
C THR A 43 -5.46 10.89 3.25
N ASN A 44 -6.13 11.17 4.36
CA ASN A 44 -7.26 12.11 4.36
C ASN A 44 -6.80 13.56 4.35
N ARG A 45 -5.54 13.82 4.61
CA ARG A 45 -5.03 15.18 4.62
C ARG A 45 -4.94 15.70 3.20
N GLU A 46 -5.26 16.96 3.03
CA GLU A 46 -5.27 17.55 1.69
C GLU A 46 -3.93 17.52 1.02
N ASN A 47 -2.88 17.68 1.81
CA ASN A 47 -1.55 17.78 1.22
C ASN A 47 -0.74 16.50 1.37
N CYS A 48 -1.40 15.36 1.47
CA CYS A 48 -0.70 14.10 1.55
C CYS A 48 0.02 13.84 0.22
N PRO A 49 1.35 13.71 0.23
CA PRO A 49 2.08 13.61 -1.04
C PRO A 49 2.04 12.22 -1.65
N PHE A 50 1.69 11.19 -0.87
CA PHE A 50 1.80 9.82 -1.38
C PHE A 50 0.45 9.18 -1.70
N VAL A 51 -0.64 9.90 -1.59
CA VAL A 51 -1.94 9.31 -1.89
C VAL A 51 -2.28 9.55 -3.36
N LEU A 52 -2.89 8.57 -3.98
CA LEU A 52 -3.36 8.66 -5.36
C LEU A 52 -4.81 8.23 -5.35
N TRP A 53 -5.69 9.09 -5.83
CA TRP A 53 -7.11 8.79 -5.91
C TRP A 53 -7.48 8.38 -7.31
N ILE A 54 -8.11 7.21 -7.43
CA ILE A 54 -8.66 6.76 -8.71
C ILE A 54 -10.13 6.49 -8.46
N GLY A 55 -10.97 7.42 -8.87
CA GLY A 55 -12.38 7.36 -8.54
C GLY A 55 -12.54 7.44 -7.04
N HIS A 56 -13.15 6.41 -6.47
CA HIS A 56 -13.35 6.36 -5.02
C HIS A 56 -12.25 5.58 -4.31
N ARG A 57 -11.31 5.03 -5.06
CA ARG A 57 -10.25 4.25 -4.47
C ARG A 57 -9.06 5.12 -4.14
N ARG A 58 -8.50 4.91 -2.98
CA ARG A 58 -7.24 5.57 -2.63
C ARG A 58 -6.14 4.54 -2.66
N LEU A 59 -5.05 4.92 -3.27
CA LEU A 59 -3.86 4.09 -3.36
C LEU A 59 -2.69 4.87 -2.78
N ILE A 60 -1.68 4.13 -2.38
CA ILE A 60 -0.47 4.72 -1.82
C ILE A 60 0.63 4.60 -2.86
N LYS A 61 1.23 5.72 -3.24
CA LYS A 61 2.37 5.71 -4.16
C LYS A 61 3.58 5.22 -3.38
N ARG A 62 3.99 3.98 -3.64
CA ARG A 62 4.95 3.31 -2.78
C ARG A 62 6.26 4.06 -2.62
N GLN A 63 6.83 4.53 -3.72
CA GLN A 63 8.13 5.19 -3.63
C GLN A 63 8.06 6.51 -2.87
N VAL A 64 7.01 7.28 -3.10
CA VAL A 64 6.81 8.53 -2.38
C VAL A 64 6.57 8.26 -0.91
N PHE A 65 5.80 7.21 -0.64
CA PHE A 65 5.51 6.79 0.72
C PHE A 65 6.80 6.39 1.44
N ASP A 66 7.66 5.62 0.77
CA ASP A 66 8.94 5.22 1.35
C ASP A 66 9.76 6.44 1.75
N GLU A 67 9.82 7.43 0.87
CA GLU A 67 10.59 8.63 1.15
C GLU A 67 9.99 9.44 2.29
N TYR A 68 8.66 9.51 2.29
CA TYR A 68 7.97 10.25 3.34
C TYR A 68 8.27 9.62 4.70
N ILE A 69 8.14 8.29 4.79
CA ILE A 69 8.37 7.58 6.04
C ILE A 69 9.82 7.72 6.47
N ALA A 70 10.74 7.59 5.52
CA ALA A 70 12.17 7.72 5.83
C ALA A 70 12.48 9.08 6.41
N ASN A 71 11.90 10.12 5.84
CA ASN A 71 12.14 11.48 6.32
C ASN A 71 11.47 11.74 7.66
N MET A 72 10.29 11.17 7.85
CA MET A 72 9.52 11.42 9.04
C MET A 72 10.14 10.76 10.27
N TYR A 73 10.68 9.58 10.09
CA TYR A 73 11.20 8.80 11.22
C TYR A 73 12.72 8.73 11.27
N SER A 74 13.37 9.48 10.41
CA SER A 74 14.83 9.45 10.44
C SER A 74 15.31 10.34 11.58
N VAL A 75 16.39 9.99 12.18
CA VAL A 75 16.93 10.76 13.30
C VAL A 75 18.27 11.29 13.00
#